data_6c04f9300398b07250bae0a189ded180
#
_entry.id   6c04f9300398b07250bae0a189ded180
#
_cell.length_a   1.000
_cell.length_b   1.000
_cell.length_c   1.000
_cell.angle_alpha   90.00
_cell.angle_beta   90.00
_cell.angle_gamma   90.00
#
_symmetry.space_group_name_H-M   'P 1'
#
loop_
_entity.id
_entity.type
_entity.pdbx_description
1 polymer ?
#
loop_
_entity_poly.entity_id
_entity_poly.type
_entity_poly.pdbx_seq_one_letter_code
_entity_poly.pdbx_strand_id
1 'polypeptide(L)'
;NYPVEYKLLDYSPEKWTPKKSALLLMYMTKMLAGRDDDLEYTNVLRLIGMDNFNLLFPDFFDSVDPVIPKQTDWSFIDQPQTNLPLNYVVLDTITETIEKTNPDNGSNNWAISGAKSITGNPILANDPHLGLNLPSIWMMMQLCSPTHNVMGTTIPGALSIISGFNQNIAW
;
A
#
# COMPACT_ATOMS: atom_id res chain seq x y z
N ASN A 1 15.29 30.88 3.51
CA ASN A 1 15.12 30.87 2.06
C ASN A 1 14.15 29.75 1.71
N TYR A 2 13.04 30.10 1.06
CA TYR A 2 12.10 29.11 0.54
C TYR A 2 12.61 28.49 -0.77
N PRO A 3 12.19 27.27 -1.11
CA PRO A 3 12.38 26.68 -2.43
C PRO A 3 11.93 27.61 -3.55
N VAL A 4 12.48 27.40 -4.74
CA VAL A 4 12.23 28.28 -5.89
C VAL A 4 10.76 28.31 -6.30
N GLU A 5 10.04 27.21 -6.13
CA GLU A 5 8.62 27.04 -6.45
C GLU A 5 7.75 28.07 -5.68
N TYR A 6 8.03 28.28 -4.40
CA TYR A 6 7.30 29.26 -3.59
C TYR A 6 7.53 30.70 -4.07
N LYS A 7 8.73 30.97 -4.61
CA LYS A 7 9.04 32.29 -5.17
C LYS A 7 8.39 32.50 -6.52
N LEU A 8 8.34 31.45 -7.36
CA LEU A 8 7.72 31.51 -8.69
C LEU A 8 6.20 31.61 -8.61
N LEU A 9 5.59 30.95 -7.63
CA LEU A 9 4.14 30.95 -7.41
C LEU A 9 3.66 32.08 -6.50
N ASP A 10 4.58 32.91 -6.02
CA ASP A 10 4.34 34.09 -5.16
C ASP A 10 3.46 33.77 -3.93
N TYR A 11 3.75 32.67 -3.24
CA TYR A 11 3.09 32.35 -1.98
C TYR A 11 4.07 31.86 -0.91
N SER A 12 3.68 31.95 0.34
CA SER A 12 4.44 31.43 1.47
C SER A 12 3.79 30.12 2.00
N PRO A 13 4.59 29.11 2.35
CA PRO A 13 4.03 27.90 2.90
C PRO A 13 3.33 28.20 4.23
N GLU A 14 2.15 27.67 4.41
CA GLU A 14 1.48 27.70 5.70
C GLU A 14 2.24 26.88 6.75
N LYS A 15 2.15 27.29 7.99
CA LYS A 15 2.71 26.54 9.12
C LYS A 15 2.16 25.10 9.13
N TRP A 16 3.05 24.14 9.35
CA TRP A 16 2.67 22.74 9.50
C TRP A 16 1.88 22.51 10.79
N THR A 17 0.85 21.69 10.72
CA THR A 17 -0.02 21.33 11.85
C THR A 17 -0.29 19.83 11.86
N PRO A 18 -0.67 19.22 13.00
CA PRO A 18 -1.07 17.81 13.06
C PRO A 18 -2.21 17.46 12.09
N LYS A 19 -3.12 18.40 11.83
CA LYS A 19 -4.17 18.23 10.81
C LYS A 19 -3.59 17.96 9.43
N LYS A 20 -2.50 18.62 9.05
CA LYS A 20 -1.85 18.39 7.74
C LYS A 20 -1.23 17.01 7.65
N SER A 21 -0.68 16.47 8.73
CA SER A 21 -0.21 15.08 8.77
C SER A 21 -1.36 14.07 8.61
N ALA A 22 -2.51 14.31 9.24
CA ALA A 22 -3.70 13.49 9.06
C ALA A 22 -4.24 13.56 7.62
N LEU A 23 -4.27 14.75 7.02
CA LEU A 23 -4.67 14.94 5.62
C LEU A 23 -3.70 14.24 4.65
N LEU A 24 -2.40 14.26 4.94
CA LEU A 24 -1.41 13.53 4.16
C LEU A 24 -1.68 12.02 4.20
N LEU A 25 -1.98 11.47 5.37
CA LEU A 25 -2.34 10.05 5.49
C LEU A 25 -3.60 9.72 4.69
N MET A 26 -4.63 10.54 4.76
CA MET A 26 -5.86 10.36 3.97
C MET A 26 -5.57 10.44 2.46
N TYR A 27 -4.73 11.36 2.03
CA TYR A 27 -4.33 11.49 0.63
C TYR A 27 -3.59 10.24 0.15
N MET A 28 -2.64 9.73 0.94
CA MET A 28 -1.93 8.49 0.63
C MET A 28 -2.88 7.29 0.57
N THR A 29 -3.83 7.21 1.49
CA THR A 29 -4.87 6.17 1.46
C THR A 29 -5.69 6.24 0.16
N LYS A 30 -6.12 7.43 -0.24
CA LYS A 30 -6.84 7.62 -1.51
C LYS A 30 -6.00 7.18 -2.72
N MET A 31 -4.72 7.55 -2.75
CA MET A 31 -3.82 7.20 -3.86
C MET A 31 -3.57 5.69 -3.99
N LEU A 32 -3.56 4.96 -2.87
CA LEU A 32 -3.16 3.56 -2.85
C LEU A 32 -4.33 2.58 -2.80
N ALA A 33 -5.50 3.02 -2.32
CA ALA A 33 -6.66 2.15 -2.06
C ALA A 33 -7.88 2.43 -2.97
N GLY A 34 -7.82 3.37 -3.87
CA GLY A 34 -8.98 3.83 -4.65
C GLY A 34 -9.28 2.97 -5.89
N ARG A 35 -9.27 1.63 -5.77
CA ARG A 35 -9.66 0.77 -6.89
C ARG A 35 -11.16 0.48 -6.84
N ASP A 36 -11.80 0.51 -8.00
CA ASP A 36 -13.20 0.17 -8.24
C ASP A 36 -13.35 -1.27 -8.79
N ASP A 37 -12.28 -2.04 -8.77
CA ASP A 37 -12.24 -3.42 -9.28
C ASP A 37 -13.35 -4.29 -8.65
N ASP A 38 -13.62 -4.13 -7.35
CA ASP A 38 -14.68 -4.87 -6.64
C ASP A 38 -16.06 -4.63 -7.25
N LEU A 39 -16.32 -3.40 -7.70
CA LEU A 39 -17.56 -3.01 -8.33
C LEU A 39 -17.64 -3.57 -9.75
N GLU A 40 -16.56 -3.47 -10.51
CA GLU A 40 -16.44 -4.03 -11.85
C GLU A 40 -16.59 -5.55 -11.81
N TYR A 41 -15.88 -6.23 -10.91
CA TYR A 41 -15.98 -7.68 -10.72
C TYR A 41 -17.36 -8.15 -10.29
N THR A 42 -18.04 -7.40 -9.42
CA THR A 42 -19.40 -7.69 -9.03
C THR A 42 -20.36 -7.61 -10.22
N ASN A 43 -20.20 -6.62 -11.09
CA ASN A 43 -21.01 -6.48 -12.30
C ASN A 43 -20.71 -7.62 -13.31
N VAL A 44 -19.44 -7.96 -13.51
CA VAL A 44 -19.03 -9.06 -14.37
C VAL A 44 -19.60 -10.39 -13.85
N LEU A 45 -19.45 -10.66 -12.55
CA LEU A 45 -20.00 -11.86 -11.90
C LEU A 45 -21.51 -11.99 -12.13
N ARG A 46 -22.24 -10.90 -12.02
CA ARG A 46 -23.69 -10.86 -12.27
C ARG A 46 -24.05 -11.20 -13.73
N LEU A 47 -23.22 -10.75 -14.67
CA LEU A 47 -23.48 -10.95 -16.11
C LEU A 47 -23.17 -12.36 -16.58
N ILE A 48 -22.06 -12.97 -16.12
CA ILE A 48 -21.55 -14.23 -16.67
C ILE A 48 -21.68 -15.42 -15.71
N GLY A 49 -22.05 -15.18 -14.44
CA GLY A 49 -22.17 -16.20 -13.41
C GLY A 49 -20.82 -16.67 -12.82
N MET A 50 -20.87 -17.37 -11.68
CA MET A 50 -19.71 -17.73 -10.89
C MET A 50 -18.72 -18.62 -11.63
N ASP A 51 -19.20 -19.62 -12.40
CA ASP A 51 -18.33 -20.57 -13.10
C ASP A 51 -17.45 -19.88 -14.15
N ASN A 52 -18.06 -19.00 -14.95
CA ASN A 52 -17.32 -18.23 -15.95
C ASN A 52 -16.45 -17.14 -15.30
N PHE A 53 -16.92 -16.57 -14.18
CA PHE A 53 -16.14 -15.60 -13.41
C PHE A 53 -14.85 -16.23 -12.91
N ASN A 54 -14.89 -17.39 -12.25
CA ASN A 54 -13.72 -18.11 -11.75
C ASN A 54 -12.76 -18.55 -12.87
N LEU A 55 -13.29 -18.79 -14.07
CA LEU A 55 -12.46 -19.11 -15.24
C LEU A 55 -11.66 -17.89 -15.73
N LEU A 56 -12.27 -16.69 -15.71
CA LEU A 56 -11.63 -15.46 -16.17
C LEU A 56 -10.75 -14.81 -15.09
N PHE A 57 -11.14 -14.95 -13.83
CA PHE A 57 -10.47 -14.36 -12.67
C PHE A 57 -10.18 -15.44 -11.63
N PRO A 58 -9.26 -16.37 -11.92
CA PRO A 58 -8.91 -17.41 -10.97
C PRO A 58 -8.20 -16.81 -9.75
N ASP A 59 -8.57 -17.23 -8.53
CA ASP A 59 -7.94 -16.80 -7.30
C ASP A 59 -6.44 -17.15 -7.27
N PHE A 60 -6.11 -18.35 -7.77
CA PHE A 60 -4.73 -18.83 -7.84
C PHE A 60 -4.51 -19.69 -9.07
N PHE A 61 -3.33 -19.56 -9.65
CA PHE A 61 -2.83 -20.56 -10.60
C PHE A 61 -2.20 -21.71 -9.80
N ASP A 62 -2.52 -22.96 -10.15
CA ASP A 62 -1.96 -24.16 -9.49
C ASP A 62 -0.43 -24.21 -9.50
N SER A 63 0.18 -23.49 -10.44
CA SER A 63 1.64 -23.39 -10.61
C SER A 63 2.32 -22.40 -9.66
N VAL A 64 1.55 -21.63 -8.87
CA VAL A 64 2.09 -20.60 -7.98
C VAL A 64 2.07 -21.08 -6.55
N ASP A 65 3.23 -21.11 -5.91
CA ASP A 65 3.33 -21.33 -4.47
C ASP A 65 2.88 -20.06 -3.72
N PRO A 66 1.85 -20.15 -2.87
CA PRO A 66 1.41 -19.00 -2.09
C PRO A 66 2.47 -18.62 -1.05
N VAL A 67 2.61 -17.33 -0.79
CA VAL A 67 3.52 -16.80 0.27
C VAL A 67 3.17 -17.39 1.64
N ILE A 68 1.88 -17.61 1.88
CA ILE A 68 1.40 -18.31 3.08
C ILE A 68 1.10 -19.75 2.70
N PRO A 69 1.78 -20.75 3.29
CA PRO A 69 1.55 -22.15 2.98
C PRO A 69 0.08 -22.54 3.17
N LYS A 70 -0.46 -23.38 2.26
CA LYS A 70 -1.87 -23.83 2.30
C LYS A 70 -2.26 -24.54 3.60
N GLN A 71 -1.28 -25.12 4.32
CA GLN A 71 -1.48 -25.84 5.59
C GLN A 71 -1.27 -24.94 6.83
N THR A 72 -1.18 -23.64 6.67
CA THR A 72 -1.02 -22.73 7.81
C THR A 72 -2.21 -22.87 8.75
N ASP A 73 -1.91 -23.15 10.02
CA ASP A 73 -2.93 -23.20 11.06
C ASP A 73 -3.40 -21.78 11.42
N TRP A 74 -4.66 -21.49 11.16
CA TRP A 74 -5.31 -20.22 11.45
C TRP A 74 -6.17 -20.25 12.70
N SER A 75 -6.10 -21.32 13.50
CA SER A 75 -6.95 -21.50 14.69
C SER A 75 -6.76 -20.44 15.78
N PHE A 76 -5.66 -19.67 15.69
CA PHE A 76 -5.37 -18.56 16.61
C PHE A 76 -6.11 -17.25 16.26
N ILE A 77 -6.78 -17.20 15.11
CA ILE A 77 -7.58 -16.05 14.67
C ILE A 77 -9.05 -16.42 14.71
N ASP A 78 -9.84 -15.66 15.45
CA ASP A 78 -11.29 -15.73 15.37
C ASP A 78 -11.72 -15.38 13.95
N GLN A 79 -12.14 -16.38 13.18
CA GLN A 79 -12.64 -16.18 11.82
C GLN A 79 -13.89 -15.31 11.87
N PRO A 80 -13.89 -14.09 11.32
CA PRO A 80 -15.12 -13.31 11.25
C PRO A 80 -16.15 -14.10 10.44
N GLN A 81 -17.33 -14.29 11.01
CA GLN A 81 -18.47 -14.87 10.31
C GLN A 81 -18.90 -13.87 9.21
N THR A 82 -18.32 -14.01 8.04
CA THR A 82 -18.72 -13.22 6.87
C THR A 82 -20.01 -13.79 6.31
N ASN A 83 -21.13 -13.42 6.88
CA ASN A 83 -22.39 -13.49 6.18
C ASN A 83 -22.34 -12.39 5.12
N LEU A 84 -21.82 -12.72 3.94
CA LEU A 84 -21.90 -11.84 2.79
C LEU A 84 -23.38 -11.58 2.52
N PRO A 85 -23.85 -10.34 2.52
CA PRO A 85 -25.21 -10.05 2.12
C PRO A 85 -25.38 -10.50 0.67
N LEU A 86 -26.29 -11.44 0.43
CA LEU A 86 -26.61 -11.94 -0.90
C LEU A 86 -27.29 -10.87 -1.79
N ASN A 87 -27.61 -9.72 -1.23
CA ASN A 87 -28.16 -8.60 -1.96
C ASN A 87 -27.00 -7.73 -2.48
N TYR A 88 -26.57 -8.01 -3.69
CA TYR A 88 -25.62 -7.17 -4.40
C TYR A 88 -26.23 -5.76 -4.59
N VAL A 89 -25.49 -4.75 -4.22
CA VAL A 89 -25.87 -3.36 -4.51
C VAL A 89 -25.87 -3.20 -6.02
N VAL A 90 -27.02 -2.86 -6.58
CA VAL A 90 -27.12 -2.54 -8.01
C VAL A 90 -26.54 -1.15 -8.20
N LEU A 91 -25.36 -1.07 -8.80
CA LEU A 91 -24.60 0.16 -8.99
C LEU A 91 -24.94 0.88 -10.31
N ASP A 92 -26.08 0.58 -10.91
CA ASP A 92 -26.56 1.23 -12.16
C ASP A 92 -26.70 2.77 -12.04
N THR A 93 -26.51 3.32 -10.84
CA THR A 93 -26.68 4.75 -10.54
C THR A 93 -25.38 5.48 -10.19
N ILE A 94 -24.23 4.83 -10.18
CA ILE A 94 -22.97 5.55 -10.00
C ILE A 94 -22.59 6.18 -11.33
N THR A 95 -23.03 7.40 -11.53
CA THR A 95 -22.71 8.23 -12.71
C THR A 95 -21.40 9.02 -12.53
N GLU A 96 -20.80 8.99 -11.35
CA GLU A 96 -19.52 9.63 -11.12
C GLU A 96 -18.40 8.73 -11.59
N THR A 97 -17.57 9.26 -12.49
CA THR A 97 -16.30 8.62 -12.87
C THR A 97 -15.39 8.61 -11.65
N ILE A 98 -15.20 7.44 -11.06
CA ILE A 98 -14.20 7.24 -10.02
C ILE A 98 -12.84 7.37 -10.71
N GLU A 99 -12.02 8.31 -10.22
CA GLU A 99 -10.67 8.49 -10.71
C GLU A 99 -9.86 7.22 -10.42
N LYS A 100 -9.50 6.49 -11.48
CA LYS A 100 -8.72 5.26 -11.35
C LYS A 100 -7.30 5.58 -10.88
N THR A 101 -6.78 4.74 -10.02
CA THR A 101 -5.38 4.80 -9.60
C THR A 101 -4.48 4.67 -10.83
N ASN A 102 -3.35 5.38 -10.84
CA ASN A 102 -2.38 5.22 -11.92
C ASN A 102 -1.98 3.73 -12.04
N PRO A 103 -2.19 3.10 -13.21
CA PRO A 103 -1.88 1.67 -13.41
C PRO A 103 -0.37 1.35 -13.25
N ASP A 104 0.49 2.36 -13.36
CA ASP A 104 1.94 2.22 -13.17
C ASP A 104 2.35 2.20 -11.68
N ASN A 105 1.43 2.52 -10.76
CA ASN A 105 1.68 2.38 -9.34
C ASN A 105 1.76 0.90 -8.96
N GLY A 106 2.80 0.54 -8.23
CA GLY A 106 2.99 -0.80 -7.73
C GLY A 106 4.00 -0.84 -6.60
N SER A 107 4.35 -2.01 -6.15
CA SER A 107 5.42 -2.21 -5.17
C SER A 107 5.90 -3.64 -5.20
N ASN A 108 7.18 -3.85 -4.95
CA ASN A 108 7.77 -5.16 -4.72
C ASN A 108 8.34 -5.25 -3.31
N ASN A 109 8.09 -6.36 -2.66
CA ASN A 109 8.69 -6.68 -1.37
C ASN A 109 9.10 -8.14 -1.35
N TRP A 110 10.31 -8.44 -0.90
CA TRP A 110 10.82 -9.80 -0.81
C TRP A 110 11.88 -9.93 0.26
N ALA A 111 11.91 -11.08 0.90
CA ALA A 111 12.85 -11.41 1.94
C ALA A 111 13.59 -12.72 1.61
N ILE A 112 14.86 -12.75 1.90
CA ILE A 112 15.72 -13.93 1.75
C ILE A 112 16.20 -14.35 3.13
N SER A 113 16.02 -15.63 3.47
CA SER A 113 16.52 -16.16 4.74
C SER A 113 18.05 -16.18 4.77
N GLY A 114 18.64 -16.07 5.97
CA GLY A 114 20.08 -16.13 6.16
C GLY A 114 20.73 -17.40 5.59
N ALA A 115 20.00 -18.51 5.52
CA ALA A 115 20.48 -19.74 4.91
C ALA A 115 20.80 -19.63 3.41
N LYS A 116 20.21 -18.64 2.74
CA LYS A 116 20.41 -18.37 1.30
C LYS A 116 21.33 -17.17 1.04
N SER A 117 21.82 -16.49 2.07
CA SER A 117 22.72 -15.35 1.94
C SER A 117 24.17 -15.72 2.27
N ILE A 118 25.13 -15.06 1.62
CA ILE A 118 26.56 -15.28 1.89
C ILE A 118 26.93 -14.87 3.31
N THR A 119 26.25 -13.86 3.87
CA THR A 119 26.53 -13.33 5.21
C THR A 119 25.92 -14.16 6.32
N GLY A 120 25.03 -15.10 6.01
CA GLY A 120 24.25 -15.84 7.01
C GLY A 120 23.12 -15.02 7.65
N ASN A 121 22.95 -13.74 7.26
CA ASN A 121 21.89 -12.86 7.77
C ASN A 121 20.72 -12.76 6.77
N PRO A 122 19.48 -12.54 7.24
CA PRO A 122 18.37 -12.29 6.36
C PRO A 122 18.54 -10.96 5.60
N ILE A 123 17.97 -10.88 4.40
CA ILE A 123 17.97 -9.69 3.57
C ILE A 123 16.51 -9.36 3.25
N LEU A 124 16.12 -8.10 3.48
CA LEU A 124 14.84 -7.55 3.06
C LEU A 124 15.07 -6.53 1.95
N ALA A 125 14.28 -6.63 0.88
CA ALA A 125 14.14 -5.60 -0.14
C ALA A 125 12.69 -5.10 -0.14
N ASN A 126 12.51 -3.80 -0.11
CA ASN A 126 11.22 -3.12 -0.15
C ASN A 126 11.32 -1.96 -1.14
N ASP A 127 10.52 -2.03 -2.21
CA ASP A 127 10.62 -1.15 -3.37
C ASP A 127 9.24 -0.62 -3.77
N PRO A 128 8.76 0.47 -3.15
CA PRO A 128 7.51 1.10 -3.51
C PRO A 128 7.64 1.88 -4.82
N HIS A 129 6.89 1.47 -5.85
CA HIS A 129 6.86 2.11 -7.17
C HIS A 129 5.77 3.17 -7.20
N LEU A 130 6.11 4.38 -6.82
CA LEU A 130 5.26 5.56 -6.93
C LEU A 130 5.77 6.47 -8.04
N GLY A 131 4.96 7.43 -8.47
CA GLY A 131 5.34 8.35 -9.54
C GLY A 131 6.66 9.10 -9.27
N LEU A 132 7.45 9.29 -10.31
CA LEU A 132 8.68 10.08 -10.26
C LEU A 132 8.33 11.57 -10.32
N ASN A 133 8.47 12.25 -9.20
CA ASN A 133 8.17 13.68 -9.07
C ASN A 133 9.39 14.46 -8.57
N LEU A 134 9.45 15.73 -8.92
CA LEU A 134 10.35 16.70 -8.31
C LEU A 134 9.52 17.83 -7.69
N PRO A 135 9.68 18.11 -6.38
CA PRO A 135 10.58 17.41 -5.44
C PRO A 135 10.14 15.96 -5.18
N SER A 136 11.10 15.09 -4.80
CA SER A 136 10.84 13.70 -4.48
C SER A 136 9.83 13.57 -3.33
N ILE A 137 8.92 12.59 -3.45
CA ILE A 137 8.01 12.26 -2.36
C ILE A 137 8.73 11.65 -1.15
N TRP A 138 9.83 10.94 -1.40
CA TRP A 138 10.60 10.25 -0.37
C TRP A 138 11.76 11.09 0.15
N MET A 139 11.97 11.04 1.46
CA MET A 139 13.16 11.53 2.12
C MET A 139 13.73 10.48 3.07
N MET A 140 15.05 10.39 3.15
CA MET A 140 15.72 9.52 4.11
C MET A 140 15.96 10.27 5.41
N MET A 141 15.70 9.62 6.56
CA MET A 141 15.97 10.18 7.88
C MET A 141 16.32 9.10 8.90
N GLN A 142 16.94 9.53 9.96
CA GLN A 142 17.18 8.73 11.16
C GLN A 142 16.55 9.42 12.37
N LEU A 143 15.79 8.67 13.14
CA LEU A 143 15.16 9.12 14.37
C LEU A 143 15.86 8.44 15.55
N CYS A 144 16.51 9.23 16.40
CA CYS A 144 17.21 8.73 17.57
C CYS A 144 16.60 9.29 18.85
N SER A 145 16.38 8.41 19.82
CA SER A 145 16.07 8.76 21.21
C SER A 145 16.86 7.85 22.15
N PRO A 146 16.82 8.04 23.47
CA PRO A 146 17.47 7.12 24.39
C PRO A 146 17.03 5.65 24.27
N THR A 147 15.82 5.41 23.76
CA THR A 147 15.22 4.07 23.68
C THR A 147 14.95 3.59 22.26
N HIS A 148 15.08 4.45 21.25
CA HIS A 148 14.77 4.11 19.88
C HIS A 148 15.83 4.66 18.92
N ASN A 149 16.22 3.83 17.96
CA ASN A 149 17.08 4.22 16.85
C ASN A 149 16.52 3.55 15.58
N VAL A 150 15.91 4.37 14.72
CA VAL A 150 15.22 3.92 13.51
C VAL A 150 15.73 4.73 12.34
N MET A 151 16.06 4.07 11.24
CA MET A 151 16.52 4.70 10.01
C MET A 151 15.72 4.17 8.82
N GLY A 152 15.46 5.03 7.85
CA GLY A 152 14.80 4.65 6.62
C GLY A 152 14.19 5.81 5.87
N THR A 153 13.24 5.51 5.00
CA THR A 153 12.54 6.48 4.19
C THR A 153 11.18 6.83 4.76
N THR A 154 10.82 8.09 4.62
CA THR A 154 9.52 8.63 5.00
C THR A 154 9.07 9.68 3.99
N ILE A 155 7.84 10.15 4.15
CA ILE A 155 7.28 11.24 3.37
C ILE A 155 7.27 12.50 4.26
N PRO A 156 7.67 13.67 3.75
CA PRO A 156 7.61 14.91 4.52
C PRO A 156 6.23 15.14 5.13
N GLY A 157 6.17 15.23 6.45
CA GLY A 157 4.93 15.38 7.21
C GLY A 157 4.29 14.09 7.71
N ALA A 158 4.80 12.92 7.33
CA ALA A 158 4.42 11.65 7.95
C ALA A 158 4.94 11.55 9.39
N LEU A 159 4.28 10.72 10.21
CA LEU A 159 4.57 10.62 11.64
C LEU A 159 5.66 9.59 11.98
N SER A 160 6.11 8.80 11.01
CA SER A 160 7.04 7.69 11.24
C SER A 160 7.91 7.38 10.03
N ILE A 161 8.91 6.54 10.22
CA ILE A 161 9.62 5.89 9.12
C ILE A 161 8.66 4.86 8.50
N ILE A 162 8.40 4.99 7.20
CA ILE A 162 7.45 4.15 6.46
C ILE A 162 8.10 2.84 6.02
N SER A 163 9.30 2.95 5.45
CA SER A 163 10.11 1.79 5.07
C SER A 163 11.50 1.96 5.67
N GLY A 164 11.91 1.04 6.52
CA GLY A 164 13.15 1.21 7.26
C GLY A 164 13.55 0.03 8.12
N PHE A 165 14.44 0.30 9.05
CA PHE A 165 14.96 -0.70 9.95
C PHE A 165 15.40 -0.10 11.29
N ASN A 166 15.52 -0.97 12.26
CA ASN A 166 16.21 -0.70 13.52
C ASN A 166 17.27 -1.77 13.78
N GLN A 167 17.72 -1.90 15.01
CA GLN A 167 18.76 -2.89 15.37
C GLN A 167 18.26 -4.35 15.31
N ASN A 168 16.96 -4.59 15.25
CA ASN A 168 16.37 -5.91 15.41
C ASN A 168 15.51 -6.34 14.21
N ILE A 169 14.83 -5.41 13.57
CA ILE A 169 13.88 -5.68 12.48
C ILE A 169 14.01 -4.68 11.34
N ALA A 170 13.59 -5.09 10.15
CA ALA A 170 13.36 -4.23 8.99
C ALA A 170 11.90 -4.41 8.48
N TRP A 171 11.33 -3.35 7.86
CA TRP A 171 9.96 -3.36 7.33
C TRP A 171 9.82 -2.50 6.06
#